data_259cd4bcd1f0559b331bac5434c97ee5
#
_entry.id   259cd4bcd1f0559b331bac5434c97ee5
#
_cell.length_a   1.000
_cell.length_b   1.000
_cell.length_c   1.000
_cell.angle_alpha   90.00
_cell.angle_beta   90.00
_cell.angle_gamma   90.00
#
_symmetry.space_group_name_H-M   'P 1'
#
loop_
_entity.id
_entity.type
_entity.pdbx_description
1 polymer ?
#
loop_
_entity_poly.entity_id
_entity_poly.type
_entity_poly.pdbx_seq_one_letter_code
_entity_poly.pdbx_strand_id
1 'polypeptide(L)'
;MKKSLSGLALVLCAHFAAPLSIASPFSESYAAYQQALAGQDKALVALTAAKAYELGQGYFESDSIDLVNLELNLATALQDNGESQAAHEHFNNVIQVYRKHFGRDAIELVDPLIGAAQTMAASREKVDLFKQAIAIAEDADKPLLLAEVKMLTFNGLASTHFYTREIRDEALEAYEIYRQEMPADAMARLKATYYVGMIKAAEKKYDKAVPLLEEVIKQFSVLDFSHPYKLAAHARLVEIYEAEGESDKSTQHCVAIGSMKPWSEKQEQAPLYREAPKYPISYARDRREGWTQMSFTVDEQGFVRDPVVLASEGGQQFTRESLKAIKRWRYAPKFVDGKPVPAEVSVQLEYKVN
;
A
#
# COMPACT_ATOMS: atom_id res chain seq x y z
N MET A 1 7.72 11.38 19.16
CA MET A 1 7.09 11.08 17.86
C MET A 1 8.08 11.47 16.77
N LYS A 2 8.81 10.49 16.24
CA LYS A 2 9.79 10.71 15.16
C LYS A 2 9.05 10.58 13.82
N LYS A 3 9.26 11.58 12.96
CA LYS A 3 8.65 11.72 11.63
C LYS A 3 8.88 10.46 10.80
N SER A 4 7.85 10.03 10.08
CA SER A 4 7.95 8.98 9.05
C SER A 4 8.97 9.43 8.00
N LEU A 5 9.99 8.64 7.78
CA LEU A 5 10.84 8.71 6.60
C LEU A 5 10.02 8.13 5.44
N SER A 6 9.24 8.97 4.80
CA SER A 6 8.64 8.69 3.50
C SER A 6 9.50 9.40 2.48
N GLY A 7 10.21 8.63 1.68
CA GLY A 7 11.00 9.12 0.57
C GLY A 7 12.42 9.53 0.98
N LEU A 8 13.40 8.79 0.50
CA LEU A 8 14.77 9.26 0.40
C LEU A 8 14.82 10.33 -0.70
N ALA A 9 14.35 11.55 -0.38
CA ALA A 9 14.83 12.70 -1.10
C ALA A 9 16.22 12.99 -0.53
N LEU A 10 17.26 12.56 -1.22
CA LEU A 10 18.60 13.05 -0.99
C LEU A 10 18.58 14.55 -1.31
N VAL A 11 18.16 15.37 -0.33
CA VAL A 11 18.33 16.82 -0.42
C VAL A 11 19.83 17.07 -0.36
N LEU A 12 20.47 17.07 -1.51
CA LEU A 12 21.82 17.62 -1.65
C LEU A 12 21.70 19.11 -1.33
N CYS A 13 21.87 19.42 -0.04
CA CYS A 13 22.02 20.79 0.43
C CYS A 13 23.35 21.31 -0.09
N ALA A 14 23.35 21.96 -1.24
CA ALA A 14 24.44 22.85 -1.64
C ALA A 14 24.48 23.98 -0.61
N HIS A 15 25.44 23.95 0.29
CA HIS A 15 25.71 25.06 1.22
C HIS A 15 26.40 26.19 0.45
N PHE A 16 25.59 27.12 -0.07
CA PHE A 16 26.12 28.37 -0.59
C PHE A 16 26.40 29.32 0.58
N ALA A 17 27.67 29.52 0.93
CA ALA A 17 28.10 30.67 1.69
C ALA A 17 28.09 31.90 0.76
N ALA A 18 26.97 32.63 0.70
CA ALA A 18 26.86 33.85 -0.07
C ALA A 18 27.22 35.07 0.77
N PRO A 19 27.98 36.05 0.22
CA PRO A 19 28.01 37.39 0.75
C PRO A 19 26.64 38.06 0.58
N LEU A 20 26.32 39.09 1.36
CA LEU A 20 25.10 39.90 1.28
C LEU A 20 24.88 40.43 -0.16
N SER A 21 24.35 39.63 -1.06
CA SER A 21 23.94 40.04 -2.39
C SER A 21 22.40 39.91 -2.45
N ILE A 22 21.79 40.86 -3.12
CA ILE A 22 20.35 40.80 -3.49
C ILE A 22 20.06 39.36 -3.98
N ALA A 23 19.16 38.68 -3.29
CA ALA A 23 18.81 37.28 -3.63
C ALA A 23 18.41 37.22 -5.12
N SER A 24 19.01 36.32 -5.88
CA SER A 24 18.65 36.20 -7.28
C SER A 24 17.21 35.62 -7.39
N PRO A 25 16.46 35.91 -8.46
CA PRO A 25 15.12 35.31 -8.67
C PRO A 25 15.13 33.78 -8.52
N PHE A 26 16.23 33.13 -8.90
CA PHE A 26 16.42 31.68 -8.70
C PHE A 26 16.53 31.36 -7.20
N SER A 27 17.37 32.06 -6.43
CA SER A 27 17.54 31.76 -4.99
C SER A 27 16.26 31.96 -4.19
N GLU A 28 15.46 32.98 -4.52
CA GLU A 28 14.14 33.20 -3.91
C GLU A 28 13.16 32.07 -4.24
N SER A 29 13.13 31.65 -5.49
CA SER A 29 12.26 30.54 -5.94
C SER A 29 12.65 29.21 -5.31
N TYR A 30 13.95 28.92 -5.19
CA TYR A 30 14.43 27.72 -4.53
C TYR A 30 14.13 27.71 -3.04
N ALA A 31 14.27 28.87 -2.38
CA ALA A 31 13.85 29.01 -0.98
C ALA A 31 12.35 28.78 -0.79
N ALA A 32 11.51 29.29 -1.71
CA ALA A 32 10.08 29.03 -1.70
C ALA A 32 9.76 27.53 -1.86
N TYR A 33 10.47 26.82 -2.74
CA TYR A 33 10.35 25.36 -2.87
C TYR A 33 10.74 24.65 -1.58
N GLN A 34 11.86 24.99 -0.95
CA GLN A 34 12.28 24.42 0.33
C GLN A 34 11.24 24.66 1.43
N GLN A 35 10.63 25.84 1.47
CA GLN A 35 9.55 26.16 2.41
C GLN A 35 8.30 25.32 2.14
N ALA A 36 7.92 25.13 0.87
CA ALA A 36 6.78 24.32 0.49
C ALA A 36 6.94 22.85 0.90
N LEU A 37 8.16 22.28 0.79
CA LEU A 37 8.49 20.93 1.25
C LEU A 37 8.22 20.69 2.75
N ALA A 38 8.28 21.73 3.58
CA ALA A 38 7.95 21.63 5.01
C ALA A 38 6.43 21.52 5.27
N GLY A 39 5.61 21.84 4.26
CA GLY A 39 4.14 21.74 4.29
C GLY A 39 3.63 20.37 3.85
N GLN A 40 2.30 20.27 3.73
CA GLN A 40 1.63 19.06 3.23
C GLN A 40 0.92 19.29 1.89
N ASP A 41 1.03 20.49 1.34
CA ASP A 41 0.40 20.86 0.07
C ASP A 41 1.26 20.42 -1.12
N LYS A 42 0.92 19.26 -1.67
CA LYS A 42 1.64 18.66 -2.81
C LYS A 42 1.58 19.52 -4.07
N ALA A 43 0.45 20.20 -4.30
CA ALA A 43 0.31 21.08 -5.45
C ALA A 43 1.22 22.30 -5.35
N LEU A 44 1.36 22.87 -4.15
CA LEU A 44 2.29 23.97 -3.90
C LEU A 44 3.74 23.52 -4.07
N VAL A 45 4.10 22.32 -3.60
CA VAL A 45 5.45 21.75 -3.79
C VAL A 45 5.75 21.59 -5.28
N ALA A 46 4.82 21.02 -6.08
CA ALA A 46 5.01 20.85 -7.53
C ALA A 46 5.15 22.20 -8.24
N LEU A 47 4.29 23.18 -7.91
CA LEU A 47 4.35 24.53 -8.48
C LEU A 47 5.69 25.22 -8.18
N THR A 48 6.15 25.17 -6.94
CA THR A 48 7.39 25.83 -6.53
C THR A 48 8.63 25.12 -7.08
N ALA A 49 8.61 23.77 -7.18
CA ALA A 49 9.65 22.99 -7.84
C ALA A 49 9.76 23.35 -9.34
N ALA A 50 8.62 23.45 -10.03
CA ALA A 50 8.59 23.86 -11.44
C ALA A 50 9.18 25.25 -11.64
N LYS A 51 8.84 26.19 -10.77
CA LYS A 51 9.38 27.55 -10.85
C LYS A 51 10.89 27.61 -10.55
N ALA A 52 11.36 26.82 -9.59
CA ALA A 52 12.79 26.73 -9.29
C ALA A 52 13.56 26.11 -10.47
N TYR A 53 13.03 25.08 -11.12
CA TYR A 53 13.64 24.46 -12.30
C TYR A 53 13.65 25.44 -13.50
N GLU A 54 12.53 26.11 -13.80
CA GLU A 54 12.43 27.12 -14.85
C GLU A 54 13.50 28.21 -14.70
N LEU A 55 13.62 28.80 -13.51
CA LEU A 55 14.61 29.83 -13.26
C LEU A 55 16.04 29.26 -13.23
N GLY A 56 16.20 28.03 -12.78
CA GLY A 56 17.46 27.30 -12.82
C GLY A 56 18.01 27.12 -14.22
N GLN A 57 17.16 26.91 -15.24
CA GLN A 57 17.57 26.82 -16.66
C GLN A 57 18.24 28.10 -17.19
N GLY A 58 17.88 29.25 -16.62
CA GLY A 58 18.53 30.51 -16.94
C GLY A 58 19.77 30.83 -16.09
N TYR A 59 20.00 30.04 -15.04
CA TYR A 59 21.05 30.27 -14.05
C TYR A 59 22.22 29.29 -14.19
N PHE A 60 21.95 28.04 -14.52
CA PHE A 60 22.91 26.95 -14.64
C PHE A 60 23.15 26.57 -16.13
N GLU A 61 24.28 25.96 -16.41
CA GLU A 61 24.57 25.32 -17.69
C GLU A 61 23.57 24.17 -17.93
N SER A 62 23.17 23.94 -19.16
CA SER A 62 22.10 23.00 -19.54
C SER A 62 22.34 21.53 -19.16
N ASP A 63 23.60 21.13 -18.98
CA ASP A 63 24.01 19.78 -18.59
C ASP A 63 24.66 19.74 -17.19
N SER A 64 24.53 20.82 -16.43
CA SER A 64 25.08 20.87 -15.07
C SER A 64 24.30 19.95 -14.14
N ILE A 65 25.00 19.31 -13.22
CA ILE A 65 24.39 18.44 -12.20
C ILE A 65 23.40 19.20 -11.33
N ASP A 66 23.66 20.48 -11.03
CA ASP A 66 22.74 21.31 -10.23
C ASP A 66 21.39 21.50 -10.93
N LEU A 67 21.36 21.74 -12.24
CA LEU A 67 20.13 21.84 -13.01
C LEU A 67 19.37 20.50 -13.05
N VAL A 68 20.10 19.40 -13.24
CA VAL A 68 19.49 18.05 -13.26
C VAL A 68 18.95 17.65 -11.89
N ASN A 69 19.59 18.05 -10.80
CA ASN A 69 19.07 17.87 -9.45
C ASN A 69 17.76 18.67 -9.22
N LEU A 70 17.65 19.88 -9.78
CA LEU A 70 16.37 20.61 -9.78
C LEU A 70 15.29 19.91 -10.59
N GLU A 71 15.67 19.31 -11.73
CA GLU A 71 14.74 18.51 -12.54
C GLU A 71 14.31 17.24 -11.81
N LEU A 72 15.18 16.55 -11.07
CA LEU A 72 14.83 15.43 -10.21
C LEU A 72 13.84 15.84 -9.11
N ASN A 73 14.08 16.99 -8.48
CA ASN A 73 13.16 17.53 -7.48
C ASN A 73 11.78 17.84 -8.08
N LEU A 74 11.73 18.40 -9.30
CA LEU A 74 10.49 18.62 -10.03
C LEU A 74 9.79 17.30 -10.35
N ALA A 75 10.51 16.32 -10.89
CA ALA A 75 9.95 15.01 -11.22
C ALA A 75 9.32 14.35 -10.00
N THR A 76 10.00 14.39 -8.86
CA THR A 76 9.50 13.84 -7.59
C THR A 76 8.24 14.59 -7.10
N ALA A 77 8.25 15.93 -7.19
CA ALA A 77 7.11 16.75 -6.78
C ALA A 77 5.88 16.52 -7.66
N LEU A 78 6.06 16.39 -8.97
CA LEU A 78 5.00 16.03 -9.93
C LEU A 78 4.44 14.64 -9.66
N GLN A 79 5.29 13.65 -9.37
CA GLN A 79 4.87 12.31 -8.99
C GLN A 79 4.00 12.33 -7.74
N ASP A 80 4.43 13.04 -6.70
CA ASP A 80 3.69 13.17 -5.45
C ASP A 80 2.35 13.90 -5.63
N ASN A 81 2.27 14.83 -6.57
CA ASN A 81 1.06 15.54 -6.94
C ASN A 81 0.13 14.73 -7.87
N GLY A 82 0.56 13.54 -8.33
CA GLY A 82 -0.22 12.66 -9.19
C GLY A 82 -0.08 12.94 -10.69
N GLU A 83 0.84 13.81 -11.08
CA GLU A 83 1.14 14.18 -12.48
C GLU A 83 2.13 13.18 -13.10
N SER A 84 1.75 11.90 -13.12
CA SER A 84 2.65 10.78 -13.41
C SER A 84 3.31 10.85 -14.79
N GLN A 85 2.61 11.33 -15.84
CA GLN A 85 3.19 11.41 -17.17
C GLN A 85 4.31 12.47 -17.25
N ALA A 86 4.06 13.67 -16.74
CA ALA A 86 5.06 14.73 -16.71
C ALA A 86 6.28 14.33 -15.85
N ALA A 87 6.02 13.73 -14.68
CA ALA A 87 7.08 13.20 -13.81
C ALA A 87 7.95 12.17 -14.54
N HIS A 88 7.33 11.25 -15.29
CA HIS A 88 8.03 10.21 -16.03
C HIS A 88 8.98 10.79 -17.08
N GLU A 89 8.56 11.81 -17.81
CA GLU A 89 9.38 12.49 -18.81
C GLU A 89 10.62 13.11 -18.16
N HIS A 90 10.46 13.80 -17.05
CA HIS A 90 11.57 14.39 -16.29
C HIS A 90 12.50 13.33 -15.69
N PHE A 91 11.99 12.25 -15.10
CA PHE A 91 12.83 11.16 -14.61
C PHE A 91 13.69 10.54 -15.72
N ASN A 92 13.13 10.33 -16.91
CA ASN A 92 13.88 9.78 -18.04
C ASN A 92 15.01 10.73 -18.49
N ASN A 93 14.77 12.03 -18.48
CA ASN A 93 15.81 13.00 -18.79
C ASN A 93 16.94 12.97 -17.74
N VAL A 94 16.59 12.97 -16.45
CA VAL A 94 17.55 12.83 -15.35
C VAL A 94 18.38 11.56 -15.50
N ILE A 95 17.77 10.41 -15.79
CA ILE A 95 18.47 9.14 -16.00
C ILE A 95 19.51 9.26 -17.13
N GLN A 96 19.17 9.91 -18.23
CA GLN A 96 20.09 10.08 -19.36
C GLN A 96 21.30 10.93 -18.99
N VAL A 97 21.07 12.06 -18.30
CA VAL A 97 22.14 12.96 -17.89
C VAL A 97 23.02 12.34 -16.80
N TYR A 98 22.41 11.72 -15.78
CA TYR A 98 23.17 11.02 -14.73
C TYR A 98 24.03 9.90 -15.27
N ARG A 99 23.53 9.09 -16.25
CA ARG A 99 24.34 8.06 -16.91
C ARG A 99 25.55 8.63 -17.62
N LYS A 100 25.42 9.81 -18.22
CA LYS A 100 26.51 10.50 -18.90
C LYS A 100 27.58 11.00 -17.90
N HIS A 101 27.14 11.52 -16.75
CA HIS A 101 28.03 12.10 -15.76
C HIS A 101 28.67 11.10 -14.80
N PHE A 102 27.89 10.16 -14.29
CA PHE A 102 28.30 9.26 -13.21
C PHE A 102 28.54 7.81 -13.68
N GLY A 103 28.10 7.48 -14.90
CA GLY A 103 28.14 6.11 -15.39
C GLY A 103 26.81 5.36 -15.23
N ARG A 104 26.75 4.13 -15.77
CA ARG A 104 25.51 3.36 -15.85
C ARG A 104 25.10 2.70 -14.53
N ASP A 105 26.06 2.47 -13.67
CA ASP A 105 25.88 1.71 -12.42
C ASP A 105 26.06 2.61 -11.18
N ALA A 106 25.95 3.93 -11.39
CA ALA A 106 26.11 4.93 -10.34
C ALA A 106 24.89 4.94 -9.40
N ILE A 107 25.14 5.09 -8.11
CA ILE A 107 24.10 5.10 -7.05
C ILE A 107 23.08 6.23 -7.24
N GLU A 108 23.50 7.35 -7.84
CA GLU A 108 22.64 8.49 -8.17
C GLU A 108 21.49 8.13 -9.10
N LEU A 109 21.59 7.00 -9.83
CA LEU A 109 20.54 6.51 -10.72
C LEU A 109 19.40 5.81 -9.98
N VAL A 110 19.57 5.40 -8.72
CA VAL A 110 18.55 4.61 -8.00
C VAL A 110 17.23 5.38 -7.93
N ASP A 111 17.24 6.61 -7.45
CA ASP A 111 16.03 7.41 -7.26
C ASP A 111 15.29 7.69 -8.57
N PRO A 112 15.94 8.19 -9.64
CA PRO A 112 15.23 8.43 -10.89
C PRO A 112 14.78 7.16 -11.62
N LEU A 113 15.48 6.02 -11.48
CA LEU A 113 15.01 4.72 -12.01
C LEU A 113 13.74 4.25 -11.31
N ILE A 114 13.70 4.36 -9.98
CA ILE A 114 12.49 4.03 -9.19
C ILE A 114 11.36 4.98 -9.53
N GLY A 115 11.61 6.30 -9.61
CA GLY A 115 10.62 7.29 -9.98
C GLY A 115 10.02 7.03 -11.37
N ALA A 116 10.87 6.77 -12.37
CA ALA A 116 10.43 6.41 -13.71
C ALA A 116 9.59 5.13 -13.72
N ALA A 117 10.00 4.09 -12.97
CA ALA A 117 9.24 2.85 -12.85
C ALA A 117 7.86 3.07 -12.18
N GLN A 118 7.79 3.86 -11.12
CA GLN A 118 6.55 4.10 -10.39
C GLN A 118 5.53 4.93 -11.18
N THR A 119 5.99 5.82 -12.06
CA THR A 119 5.15 6.74 -12.84
C THR A 119 4.59 6.14 -14.13
N MET A 120 4.96 4.90 -14.48
CA MET A 120 4.47 4.24 -15.69
C MET A 120 3.52 3.07 -15.40
N ALA A 121 2.71 2.72 -16.40
CA ALA A 121 1.87 1.52 -16.37
C ALA A 121 2.72 0.23 -16.31
N ALA A 122 2.10 -0.88 -15.87
CA ALA A 122 2.77 -2.18 -15.80
C ALA A 122 3.25 -2.63 -17.19
N SER A 123 4.56 -2.79 -17.35
CA SER A 123 5.23 -3.15 -18.60
C SER A 123 6.54 -3.88 -18.32
N ARG A 124 7.16 -4.47 -19.34
CA ARG A 124 8.51 -5.03 -19.21
C ARG A 124 9.54 -3.97 -18.86
N GLU A 125 9.42 -2.79 -19.46
CA GLU A 125 10.29 -1.65 -19.17
C GLU A 125 10.24 -1.27 -17.69
N LYS A 126 9.04 -1.23 -17.07
CA LYS A 126 8.89 -1.02 -15.63
C LYS A 126 9.67 -2.05 -14.82
N VAL A 127 9.59 -3.33 -15.19
CA VAL A 127 10.35 -4.41 -14.52
C VAL A 127 11.85 -4.19 -14.70
N ASP A 128 12.31 -3.82 -15.89
CA ASP A 128 13.73 -3.62 -16.19
C ASP A 128 14.30 -2.41 -15.43
N LEU A 129 13.54 -1.33 -15.28
CA LEU A 129 13.95 -0.17 -14.45
C LEU A 129 14.11 -0.57 -12.97
N PHE A 130 13.18 -1.33 -12.42
CA PHE A 130 13.30 -1.84 -11.05
C PHE A 130 14.52 -2.78 -10.89
N LYS A 131 14.76 -3.67 -11.84
CA LYS A 131 15.93 -4.58 -11.80
C LYS A 131 17.25 -3.81 -11.87
N GLN A 132 17.34 -2.77 -12.69
CA GLN A 132 18.51 -1.91 -12.72
C GLN A 132 18.75 -1.21 -11.38
N ALA A 133 17.69 -0.67 -10.75
CA ALA A 133 17.79 -0.04 -9.44
C ALA A 133 18.23 -1.03 -8.35
N ILE A 134 17.72 -2.27 -8.36
CA ILE A 134 18.15 -3.34 -7.43
C ILE A 134 19.62 -3.64 -7.63
N ALA A 135 20.08 -3.88 -8.87
CA ALA A 135 21.47 -4.22 -9.15
C ALA A 135 22.43 -3.12 -8.65
N ILE A 136 22.10 -1.84 -8.89
CA ILE A 136 22.91 -0.72 -8.38
C ILE A 136 22.90 -0.69 -6.84
N ALA A 137 21.75 -0.94 -6.22
CA ALA A 137 21.64 -0.94 -4.75
C ALA A 137 22.39 -2.11 -4.10
N GLU A 138 22.47 -3.28 -4.78
CA GLU A 138 23.26 -4.43 -4.33
C GLU A 138 24.76 -4.12 -4.33
N ASP A 139 25.26 -3.46 -5.39
CA ASP A 139 26.67 -3.09 -5.51
C ASP A 139 27.09 -1.95 -4.55
N ALA A 140 26.12 -1.16 -4.06
CA ALA A 140 26.40 0.01 -3.22
C ALA A 140 26.79 -0.30 -1.76
N ASP A 141 26.70 -1.56 -1.30
CA ASP A 141 26.95 -1.97 0.09
C ASP A 141 26.18 -1.13 1.13
N LYS A 142 24.89 -0.84 0.79
CA LYS A 142 23.97 -0.07 1.64
C LYS A 142 22.70 -0.89 1.92
N PRO A 143 22.69 -1.73 2.95
CA PRO A 143 21.60 -2.70 3.18
C PRO A 143 20.20 -2.05 3.24
N LEU A 144 20.07 -0.90 3.90
CA LEU A 144 18.77 -0.22 4.01
C LEU A 144 18.27 0.34 2.67
N LEU A 145 19.19 0.84 1.81
CA LEU A 145 18.82 1.26 0.46
C LEU A 145 18.35 0.06 -0.37
N LEU A 146 19.08 -1.05 -0.32
CA LEU A 146 18.71 -2.29 -1.01
C LEU A 146 17.32 -2.78 -0.57
N ALA A 147 17.06 -2.82 0.74
CA ALA A 147 15.76 -3.22 1.27
C ALA A 147 14.62 -2.29 0.80
N GLU A 148 14.87 -0.98 0.75
CA GLU A 148 13.90 -0.01 0.25
C GLU A 148 13.59 -0.24 -1.22
N VAL A 149 14.60 -0.36 -2.08
CA VAL A 149 14.45 -0.62 -3.52
C VAL A 149 13.69 -1.92 -3.77
N LYS A 150 14.02 -3.00 -3.06
CA LYS A 150 13.32 -4.29 -3.13
C LYS A 150 11.85 -4.16 -2.72
N MET A 151 11.54 -3.44 -1.65
CA MET A 151 10.14 -3.20 -1.23
C MET A 151 9.37 -2.32 -2.22
N LEU A 152 10.00 -1.31 -2.82
CA LEU A 152 9.37 -0.48 -3.85
C LEU A 152 9.09 -1.29 -5.12
N THR A 153 10.00 -2.19 -5.50
CA THR A 153 9.82 -3.15 -6.60
C THR A 153 8.63 -4.07 -6.34
N PHE A 154 8.58 -4.70 -5.17
CA PHE A 154 7.44 -5.53 -4.78
C PHE A 154 6.13 -4.75 -4.84
N ASN A 155 6.04 -3.59 -4.21
CA ASN A 155 4.83 -2.78 -4.19
C ASN A 155 4.39 -2.34 -5.59
N GLY A 156 5.35 -2.03 -6.47
CA GLY A 156 5.08 -1.59 -7.83
C GLY A 156 4.59 -2.69 -8.78
N LEU A 157 4.82 -3.98 -8.42
CA LEU A 157 4.54 -5.13 -9.29
C LEU A 157 3.57 -6.15 -8.67
N ALA A 158 3.33 -6.13 -7.35
CA ALA A 158 2.56 -7.15 -6.62
C ALA A 158 1.11 -7.32 -7.12
N SER A 159 0.47 -6.24 -7.59
CA SER A 159 -0.90 -6.25 -8.11
C SER A 159 -0.98 -6.33 -9.63
N THR A 160 0.11 -6.63 -10.32
CA THR A 160 0.20 -6.68 -11.78
C THR A 160 0.36 -8.11 -12.28
N HIS A 161 0.19 -8.31 -13.59
CA HIS A 161 0.49 -9.60 -14.24
C HIS A 161 2.00 -9.94 -14.31
N PHE A 162 2.87 -9.02 -13.88
CA PHE A 162 4.31 -9.24 -13.70
C PHE A 162 4.68 -9.77 -12.32
N TYR A 163 3.69 -10.02 -11.43
CA TYR A 163 3.97 -10.66 -10.15
C TYR A 163 4.48 -12.09 -10.35
N THR A 164 5.71 -12.33 -9.97
CA THR A 164 6.40 -13.61 -10.08
C THR A 164 6.94 -14.05 -8.73
N ARG A 165 7.50 -15.25 -8.66
CA ARG A 165 8.22 -15.71 -7.48
C ARG A 165 9.40 -14.78 -7.13
N GLU A 166 10.13 -14.31 -8.14
CA GLU A 166 11.25 -13.37 -7.97
C GLU A 166 10.77 -12.09 -7.27
N ILE A 167 9.69 -11.46 -7.77
CA ILE A 167 9.12 -10.25 -7.17
C ILE A 167 8.62 -10.49 -5.73
N ARG A 168 8.07 -11.67 -5.45
CA ARG A 168 7.73 -12.05 -4.07
C ARG A 168 8.96 -12.13 -3.18
N ASP A 169 10.03 -12.74 -3.68
CA ASP A 169 11.25 -12.97 -2.93
C ASP A 169 11.95 -11.63 -2.60
N GLU A 170 11.80 -10.57 -3.42
CA GLU A 170 12.27 -9.22 -3.08
C GLU A 170 11.67 -8.70 -1.75
N ALA A 171 10.37 -8.92 -1.52
CA ALA A 171 9.76 -8.53 -0.25
C ALA A 171 10.29 -9.35 0.94
N LEU A 172 10.58 -10.65 0.74
CA LEU A 172 11.11 -11.51 1.78
C LEU A 172 12.55 -11.11 2.17
N GLU A 173 13.39 -10.81 1.19
CA GLU A 173 14.75 -10.35 1.39
C GLU A 173 14.82 -8.98 2.06
N ALA A 174 14.00 -8.03 1.58
CA ALA A 174 13.87 -6.72 2.21
C ALA A 174 13.45 -6.81 3.68
N TYR A 175 12.49 -7.69 4.01
CA TYR A 175 12.09 -7.94 5.39
C TYR A 175 13.25 -8.44 6.25
N GLU A 176 14.05 -9.39 5.76
CA GLU A 176 15.19 -9.93 6.52
C GLU A 176 16.25 -8.85 6.77
N ILE A 177 16.51 -7.98 5.79
CA ILE A 177 17.42 -6.83 5.97
C ILE A 177 16.86 -5.86 7.02
N TYR A 178 15.61 -5.45 6.89
CA TYR A 178 15.00 -4.53 7.86
C TYR A 178 14.94 -5.13 9.27
N ARG A 179 14.73 -6.44 9.39
CA ARG A 179 14.74 -7.15 10.68
C ARG A 179 16.09 -7.10 11.37
N GLN A 180 17.16 -7.13 10.60
CA GLN A 180 18.55 -7.05 11.11
C GLN A 180 18.98 -5.63 11.44
N GLU A 181 18.61 -4.67 10.57
CA GLU A 181 19.15 -3.30 10.59
C GLU A 181 18.25 -2.30 11.34
N MET A 182 17.01 -2.63 11.63
CA MET A 182 16.04 -1.68 12.20
C MET A 182 15.36 -2.21 13.47
N PRO A 183 14.99 -1.34 14.41
CA PRO A 183 14.18 -1.70 15.58
C PRO A 183 12.79 -2.16 15.16
N ALA A 184 12.12 -2.95 16.02
CA ALA A 184 10.84 -3.59 15.73
C ALA A 184 9.69 -2.60 15.44
N ASP A 185 9.75 -1.39 15.99
CA ASP A 185 8.78 -0.31 15.81
C ASP A 185 9.07 0.61 14.61
N ALA A 186 10.14 0.37 13.87
CA ALA A 186 10.45 1.14 12.67
C ALA A 186 9.38 0.90 11.58
N MET A 187 8.82 1.97 11.02
CA MET A 187 7.71 1.89 10.07
C MET A 187 8.05 1.05 8.82
N ALA A 188 9.27 1.17 8.27
CA ALA A 188 9.69 0.38 7.11
C ALA A 188 9.72 -1.12 7.44
N ARG A 189 10.27 -1.51 8.62
CA ARG A 189 10.26 -2.89 9.10
C ARG A 189 8.84 -3.40 9.33
N LEU A 190 7.96 -2.61 9.96
CA LEU A 190 6.56 -3.00 10.19
C LEU A 190 5.78 -3.20 8.89
N LYS A 191 6.01 -2.34 7.90
CA LYS A 191 5.42 -2.47 6.57
C LYS A 191 5.88 -3.76 5.88
N ALA A 192 7.18 -4.05 5.92
CA ALA A 192 7.73 -5.29 5.37
C ALA A 192 7.19 -6.53 6.11
N THR A 193 7.14 -6.50 7.46
CA THR A 193 6.55 -7.56 8.30
C THR A 193 5.10 -7.85 7.89
N TYR A 194 4.29 -6.80 7.69
CA TYR A 194 2.91 -6.94 7.23
C TYR A 194 2.83 -7.62 5.86
N TYR A 195 3.59 -7.16 4.87
CA TYR A 195 3.55 -7.76 3.53
C TYR A 195 4.02 -9.21 3.52
N VAL A 196 5.07 -9.54 4.28
CA VAL A 196 5.51 -10.94 4.41
C VAL A 196 4.45 -11.79 5.11
N GLY A 197 3.79 -11.29 6.15
CA GLY A 197 2.65 -11.93 6.77
C GLY A 197 1.52 -12.23 5.77
N MET A 198 1.19 -11.25 4.91
CA MET A 198 0.18 -11.41 3.84
C MET A 198 0.62 -12.44 2.78
N ILE A 199 1.89 -12.44 2.38
CA ILE A 199 2.46 -13.44 1.44
C ILE A 199 2.33 -14.85 2.05
N LYS A 200 2.75 -15.04 3.30
CA LYS A 200 2.65 -16.35 3.97
C LYS A 200 1.20 -16.80 4.14
N ALA A 201 0.29 -15.89 4.42
CA ALA A 201 -1.15 -16.19 4.47
C ALA A 201 -1.70 -16.64 3.10
N ALA A 202 -1.32 -15.94 2.00
CA ALA A 202 -1.71 -16.33 0.65
C ALA A 202 -1.12 -17.70 0.24
N GLU A 203 0.07 -18.04 0.72
CA GLU A 203 0.69 -19.36 0.57
C GLU A 203 0.08 -20.44 1.49
N LYS A 204 -0.91 -20.10 2.32
CA LYS A 204 -1.51 -20.96 3.36
C LYS A 204 -0.52 -21.49 4.40
N LYS A 205 0.60 -20.80 4.59
CA LYS A 205 1.60 -21.06 5.64
C LYS A 205 1.22 -20.29 6.90
N TYR A 206 0.11 -20.68 7.51
CA TYR A 206 -0.52 -19.95 8.61
C TYR A 206 0.35 -19.91 9.86
N ASP A 207 1.10 -21.00 10.13
CA ASP A 207 2.10 -21.08 11.19
C ASP A 207 3.16 -19.96 11.11
N LYS A 208 3.46 -19.48 9.90
CA LYS A 208 4.41 -18.38 9.64
C LYS A 208 3.73 -17.02 9.51
N ALA A 209 2.50 -17.00 9.02
CA ALA A 209 1.75 -15.76 8.81
C ALA A 209 1.28 -15.14 10.14
N VAL A 210 0.72 -15.97 11.04
CA VAL A 210 0.12 -15.53 12.30
C VAL A 210 1.10 -14.72 13.14
N PRO A 211 2.31 -15.20 13.50
CA PRO A 211 3.20 -14.42 14.35
C PRO A 211 3.66 -13.09 13.74
N LEU A 212 3.78 -13.00 12.41
CA LEU A 212 4.12 -11.75 11.72
C LEU A 212 2.97 -10.73 11.82
N LEU A 213 1.74 -11.16 11.60
CA LEU A 213 0.57 -10.28 11.68
C LEU A 213 0.30 -9.84 13.13
N GLU A 214 0.53 -10.72 14.11
CA GLU A 214 0.44 -10.39 15.54
C GLU A 214 1.51 -9.38 15.96
N GLU A 215 2.74 -9.49 15.43
CA GLU A 215 3.80 -8.50 15.64
C GLU A 215 3.37 -7.12 15.14
N VAL A 216 2.80 -7.02 13.94
CA VAL A 216 2.26 -5.77 13.40
C VAL A 216 1.19 -5.19 14.32
N ILE A 217 0.23 -6.01 14.78
CA ILE A 217 -0.83 -5.58 15.69
C ILE A 217 -0.23 -5.05 17.00
N LYS A 218 0.71 -5.79 17.59
CA LYS A 218 1.37 -5.43 18.84
C LYS A 218 2.04 -4.06 18.74
N GLN A 219 2.82 -3.82 17.69
CA GLN A 219 3.58 -2.59 17.51
C GLN A 219 2.66 -1.38 17.27
N PHE A 220 1.56 -1.55 16.53
CA PHE A 220 0.59 -0.47 16.33
C PHE A 220 -0.39 -0.30 17.50
N SER A 221 -0.40 -1.20 18.49
CA SER A 221 -1.30 -1.09 19.65
C SER A 221 -0.91 -0.02 20.66
N VAL A 222 0.30 0.53 20.55
CA VAL A 222 0.77 1.67 21.36
C VAL A 222 0.24 3.02 20.85
N LEU A 223 -0.36 3.04 19.65
CA LEU A 223 -0.95 4.25 19.08
C LEU A 223 -2.37 4.47 19.64
N ASP A 224 -2.74 5.71 19.82
CA ASP A 224 -4.07 6.15 20.29
C ASP A 224 -5.13 6.23 19.16
N PHE A 225 -4.73 5.87 17.93
CA PHE A 225 -5.59 5.80 16.75
C PHE A 225 -5.44 4.47 16.01
N SER A 226 -6.43 4.14 15.18
CA SER A 226 -6.43 2.91 14.37
C SER A 226 -5.57 3.07 13.11
N HIS A 227 -4.46 2.33 13.05
CA HIS A 227 -3.59 2.35 11.87
C HIS A 227 -4.10 1.35 10.82
N PRO A 228 -4.08 1.67 9.49
CA PRO A 228 -4.55 0.76 8.42
C PRO A 228 -3.94 -0.63 8.46
N TYR A 229 -2.64 -0.75 8.70
CA TYR A 229 -1.97 -2.05 8.79
C TYR A 229 -2.43 -2.88 9.99
N LYS A 230 -2.74 -2.25 11.13
CA LYS A 230 -3.32 -2.94 12.28
C LYS A 230 -4.68 -3.52 11.94
N LEU A 231 -5.55 -2.71 11.33
CA LEU A 231 -6.87 -3.14 10.87
C LEU A 231 -6.76 -4.30 9.87
N ALA A 232 -5.91 -4.16 8.86
CA ALA A 232 -5.72 -5.18 7.83
C ALA A 232 -5.12 -6.48 8.38
N ALA A 233 -4.21 -6.40 9.36
CA ALA A 233 -3.65 -7.57 10.04
C ALA A 233 -4.72 -8.33 10.83
N HIS A 234 -5.56 -7.62 11.61
CA HIS A 234 -6.69 -8.25 12.28
C HIS A 234 -7.65 -8.93 11.30
N ALA A 235 -8.01 -8.24 10.20
CA ALA A 235 -8.91 -8.81 9.18
C ALA A 235 -8.33 -10.08 8.56
N ARG A 236 -7.02 -10.10 8.27
CA ARG A 236 -6.35 -11.30 7.76
C ARG A 236 -6.32 -12.44 8.77
N LEU A 237 -6.15 -12.15 10.06
CA LEU A 237 -6.20 -13.17 11.11
C LEU A 237 -7.60 -13.76 11.29
N VAL A 238 -8.67 -12.97 11.10
CA VAL A 238 -10.04 -13.52 11.03
C VAL A 238 -10.15 -14.56 9.94
N GLU A 239 -9.69 -14.25 8.72
CA GLU A 239 -9.74 -15.20 7.61
C GLU A 239 -8.93 -16.48 7.88
N ILE A 240 -7.74 -16.34 8.45
CA ILE A 240 -6.88 -17.49 8.78
C ILE A 240 -7.58 -18.39 9.82
N TYR A 241 -8.02 -17.83 10.94
CA TYR A 241 -8.62 -18.61 12.01
C TYR A 241 -9.96 -19.24 11.62
N GLU A 242 -10.78 -18.57 10.81
CA GLU A 242 -11.98 -19.21 10.24
C GLU A 242 -11.62 -20.37 9.28
N ALA A 243 -10.57 -20.23 8.47
CA ALA A 243 -10.11 -21.30 7.60
C ALA A 243 -9.57 -22.52 8.38
N GLU A 244 -9.01 -22.31 9.57
CA GLU A 244 -8.53 -23.35 10.48
C GLU A 244 -9.63 -23.90 11.42
N GLY A 245 -10.83 -23.28 11.43
CA GLY A 245 -11.94 -23.66 12.30
C GLY A 245 -11.81 -23.16 13.73
N GLU A 246 -10.92 -22.19 13.98
CA GLU A 246 -10.66 -21.60 15.30
C GLU A 246 -11.48 -20.32 15.54
N SER A 247 -12.81 -20.42 15.48
CA SER A 247 -13.73 -19.28 15.54
C SER A 247 -13.62 -18.44 16.83
N ASP A 248 -13.18 -19.03 17.93
CA ASP A 248 -12.97 -18.27 19.18
C ASP A 248 -11.82 -17.27 19.04
N LYS A 249 -10.72 -17.64 18.36
CA LYS A 249 -9.62 -16.73 18.04
C LYS A 249 -10.06 -15.68 17.05
N SER A 250 -10.75 -16.08 15.98
CA SER A 250 -11.34 -15.17 14.99
C SER A 250 -12.23 -14.12 15.66
N THR A 251 -13.06 -14.51 16.65
CA THR A 251 -13.94 -13.62 17.39
C THR A 251 -13.17 -12.48 18.08
N GLN A 252 -12.01 -12.77 18.69
CA GLN A 252 -11.18 -11.73 19.33
C GLN A 252 -10.77 -10.64 18.35
N HIS A 253 -10.40 -11.03 17.11
CA HIS A 253 -10.03 -10.08 16.06
C HIS A 253 -11.25 -9.33 15.49
N CYS A 254 -12.40 -9.97 15.35
CA CYS A 254 -13.65 -9.30 14.96
C CYS A 254 -14.02 -8.19 15.95
N VAL A 255 -13.99 -8.49 17.24
CA VAL A 255 -14.27 -7.52 18.33
C VAL A 255 -13.23 -6.39 18.34
N ALA A 256 -11.94 -6.73 18.16
CA ALA A 256 -10.88 -5.73 18.08
C ALA A 256 -11.12 -4.74 16.93
N ILE A 257 -11.51 -5.21 15.73
CA ILE A 257 -11.84 -4.36 14.58
C ILE A 257 -13.05 -3.47 14.90
N GLY A 258 -14.11 -4.04 15.46
CA GLY A 258 -15.33 -3.29 15.81
C GLY A 258 -15.08 -2.18 16.83
N SER A 259 -14.12 -2.39 17.74
CA SER A 259 -13.73 -1.39 18.76
C SER A 259 -12.81 -0.29 18.23
N MET A 260 -12.23 -0.45 17.03
CA MET A 260 -11.38 0.57 16.42
C MET A 260 -12.20 1.80 16.05
N LYS A 261 -11.64 2.99 16.32
CA LYS A 261 -12.26 4.23 15.86
C LYS A 261 -12.28 4.22 14.34
N PRO A 262 -13.45 4.38 13.70
CA PRO A 262 -13.56 4.36 12.26
C PRO A 262 -12.77 5.53 11.65
N TRP A 263 -12.14 5.29 10.52
CA TRP A 263 -11.48 6.33 9.71
C TRP A 263 -12.51 7.31 9.11
N SER A 264 -13.78 6.87 9.05
CA SER A 264 -14.92 7.65 8.61
C SER A 264 -16.15 7.19 9.38
N GLU A 265 -16.93 8.13 9.89
CA GLU A 265 -18.21 7.86 10.60
C GLU A 265 -19.27 7.17 9.72
N LYS A 266 -19.06 7.12 8.40
CA LYS A 266 -19.98 6.54 7.39
C LYS A 266 -19.56 5.13 6.93
N GLN A 267 -18.67 4.44 7.62
CA GLN A 267 -18.23 3.13 7.19
C GLN A 267 -19.37 2.11 7.35
N GLU A 268 -19.85 1.57 6.23
CA GLU A 268 -20.80 0.46 6.22
C GLU A 268 -20.16 -0.81 6.79
N GLN A 269 -20.96 -1.67 7.43
CA GLN A 269 -20.51 -2.95 7.94
C GLN A 269 -20.16 -3.88 6.77
N ALA A 270 -18.86 -4.04 6.50
CA ALA A 270 -18.36 -4.98 5.52
C ALA A 270 -17.98 -6.32 6.19
N PRO A 271 -18.26 -7.45 5.57
CA PRO A 271 -17.84 -8.74 6.11
C PRO A 271 -16.32 -8.89 6.05
N LEU A 272 -15.73 -9.38 7.13
CA LEU A 272 -14.30 -9.67 7.28
C LEU A 272 -13.94 -11.03 6.68
N TYR A 273 -14.89 -11.97 6.71
CA TYR A 273 -14.77 -13.28 6.09
C TYR A 273 -16.06 -13.64 5.38
N ARG A 274 -15.93 -14.14 4.14
CA ARG A 274 -17.03 -14.61 3.30
C ARG A 274 -16.74 -16.00 2.77
N GLU A 275 -17.59 -16.98 3.10
CA GLU A 275 -17.62 -18.23 2.37
C GLU A 275 -18.52 -18.05 1.14
N ALA A 276 -18.00 -18.34 -0.06
CA ALA A 276 -18.81 -18.28 -1.26
C ALA A 276 -19.89 -19.37 -1.25
N PRO A 277 -21.15 -19.07 -1.60
CA PRO A 277 -22.17 -20.10 -1.71
C PRO A 277 -21.82 -21.06 -2.84
N LYS A 278 -22.09 -22.35 -2.60
CA LYS A 278 -21.88 -23.38 -3.64
C LYS A 278 -22.88 -23.22 -4.77
N TYR A 279 -22.41 -23.21 -6.01
CA TYR A 279 -23.32 -23.27 -7.15
C TYR A 279 -23.94 -24.67 -7.27
N PRO A 280 -25.27 -24.80 -7.27
CA PRO A 280 -25.90 -26.11 -7.39
C PRO A 280 -25.59 -26.80 -8.73
N ILE A 281 -25.10 -28.05 -8.71
CA ILE A 281 -24.62 -28.74 -9.91
C ILE A 281 -25.71 -28.84 -10.99
N SER A 282 -26.98 -29.14 -10.60
CA SER A 282 -28.10 -29.18 -11.54
C SER A 282 -28.35 -27.85 -12.22
N TYR A 283 -28.27 -26.75 -11.47
CA TYR A 283 -28.48 -25.38 -11.99
C TYR A 283 -27.31 -24.93 -12.87
N ALA A 284 -26.06 -25.31 -12.52
CA ALA A 284 -24.90 -25.06 -13.36
C ALA A 284 -25.01 -25.79 -14.73
N ARG A 285 -25.50 -27.08 -14.75
CA ARG A 285 -25.74 -27.83 -15.97
C ARG A 285 -26.78 -27.17 -16.87
N ASP A 286 -27.84 -26.63 -16.25
CA ASP A 286 -28.93 -25.95 -16.96
C ASP A 286 -28.62 -24.48 -17.27
N ARG A 287 -27.40 -23.99 -16.95
CA ARG A 287 -26.99 -22.58 -17.05
C ARG A 287 -27.98 -21.61 -16.42
N ARG A 288 -28.57 -22.01 -15.30
CA ARG A 288 -29.61 -21.23 -14.60
C ARG A 288 -28.95 -20.20 -13.71
N GLU A 289 -29.18 -18.94 -13.98
CA GLU A 289 -28.73 -17.80 -13.15
C GLU A 289 -29.82 -17.40 -12.15
N GLY A 290 -29.45 -16.60 -11.17
CA GLY A 290 -30.39 -16.10 -10.17
C GLY A 290 -29.69 -15.32 -9.06
N TRP A 291 -30.48 -14.94 -8.06
CA TRP A 291 -29.98 -14.19 -6.89
C TRP A 291 -30.84 -14.50 -5.66
N THR A 292 -30.28 -14.20 -4.49
CA THR A 292 -30.97 -14.27 -3.20
C THR A 292 -30.63 -13.03 -2.37
N GLN A 293 -31.63 -12.27 -1.98
CA GLN A 293 -31.54 -11.15 -1.06
C GLN A 293 -31.95 -11.60 0.34
N MET A 294 -31.10 -11.27 1.32
CA MET A 294 -31.30 -11.69 2.71
C MET A 294 -31.02 -10.53 3.66
N SER A 295 -31.72 -10.53 4.81
CA SER A 295 -31.34 -9.74 5.97
C SER A 295 -30.96 -10.68 7.13
N PHE A 296 -30.14 -10.16 8.04
CA PHE A 296 -29.69 -10.89 9.21
C PHE A 296 -29.15 -9.92 10.27
N THR A 297 -29.01 -10.39 11.48
CA THR A 297 -28.35 -9.64 12.56
C THR A 297 -26.90 -10.06 12.68
N VAL A 298 -25.98 -9.10 12.76
CA VAL A 298 -24.61 -9.33 13.22
C VAL A 298 -24.60 -9.15 14.75
N ASP A 299 -24.25 -10.20 15.48
CA ASP A 299 -24.20 -10.15 16.95
C ASP A 299 -22.94 -9.42 17.49
N GLU A 300 -22.84 -9.28 18.80
CA GLU A 300 -21.75 -8.60 19.49
C GLU A 300 -20.38 -9.27 19.30
N GLN A 301 -20.33 -10.48 18.79
CA GLN A 301 -19.14 -11.26 18.48
C GLN A 301 -18.82 -11.30 16.99
N GLY A 302 -19.67 -10.68 16.16
CA GLY A 302 -19.49 -10.63 14.71
C GLY A 302 -20.03 -11.86 13.95
N PHE A 303 -20.84 -12.71 14.59
CA PHE A 303 -21.54 -13.81 13.90
C PHE A 303 -22.84 -13.35 13.24
N VAL A 304 -23.19 -13.99 12.14
CA VAL A 304 -24.50 -13.84 11.51
C VAL A 304 -25.54 -14.65 12.26
N ARG A 305 -26.63 -13.98 12.69
CA ARG A 305 -27.77 -14.58 13.38
C ARG A 305 -29.06 -14.34 12.60
N ASP A 306 -29.95 -15.28 12.71
CA ASP A 306 -31.34 -15.20 12.21
C ASP A 306 -31.47 -14.72 10.74
N PRO A 307 -30.75 -15.35 9.79
CA PRO A 307 -30.84 -14.92 8.40
C PRO A 307 -32.22 -15.21 7.81
N VAL A 308 -32.85 -14.18 7.26
CA VAL A 308 -34.16 -14.22 6.61
C VAL A 308 -34.01 -13.89 5.12
N VAL A 309 -34.65 -14.66 4.27
CA VAL A 309 -34.72 -14.39 2.84
C VAL A 309 -35.79 -13.37 2.59
N LEU A 310 -35.43 -12.24 2.01
CA LEU A 310 -36.34 -11.15 1.65
C LEU A 310 -36.95 -11.37 0.26
N ALA A 311 -36.11 -11.77 -0.70
CA ALA A 311 -36.51 -12.05 -2.07
C ALA A 311 -35.49 -12.99 -2.73
N SER A 312 -35.92 -13.73 -3.76
CA SER A 312 -35.00 -14.57 -4.55
C SER A 312 -35.57 -14.84 -5.95
N GLU A 313 -34.66 -15.10 -6.89
CA GLU A 313 -34.96 -15.47 -8.26
C GLU A 313 -34.06 -16.60 -8.72
N GLY A 314 -34.47 -17.39 -9.69
CA GLY A 314 -33.69 -18.50 -10.27
C GLY A 314 -33.87 -19.86 -9.61
N GLY A 315 -34.49 -19.91 -8.42
CA GLY A 315 -34.93 -21.18 -7.80
C GLY A 315 -34.42 -21.44 -6.39
N GLN A 316 -35.10 -22.29 -5.67
CA GLN A 316 -34.92 -22.57 -4.23
C GLN A 316 -33.53 -23.12 -3.85
N GLN A 317 -32.79 -23.73 -4.77
CA GLN A 317 -31.46 -24.25 -4.46
C GLN A 317 -30.47 -23.09 -4.22
N PHE A 318 -30.58 -21.98 -4.95
CA PHE A 318 -29.79 -20.76 -4.69
C PHE A 318 -30.05 -20.25 -3.29
N THR A 319 -31.29 -20.09 -2.91
CA THR A 319 -31.71 -19.69 -1.56
C THR A 319 -31.10 -20.57 -0.47
N ARG A 320 -31.16 -21.90 -0.66
CA ARG A 320 -30.60 -22.83 0.32
C ARG A 320 -29.08 -22.72 0.46
N GLU A 321 -28.34 -22.63 -0.65
CA GLU A 321 -26.89 -22.51 -0.62
C GLU A 321 -26.46 -21.14 -0.09
N SER A 322 -27.20 -20.06 -0.39
CA SER A 322 -27.00 -18.74 0.19
C SER A 322 -27.15 -18.75 1.71
N LEU A 323 -28.23 -19.36 2.25
CA LEU A 323 -28.44 -19.48 3.69
C LEU A 323 -27.36 -20.29 4.40
N LYS A 324 -26.79 -21.31 3.73
CA LYS A 324 -25.66 -22.06 4.30
C LYS A 324 -24.39 -21.23 4.36
N ALA A 325 -24.08 -20.51 3.29
CA ALA A 325 -22.88 -19.71 3.19
C ALA A 325 -22.89 -18.53 4.17
N ILE A 326 -24.01 -17.79 4.24
CA ILE A 326 -24.10 -16.57 5.07
C ILE A 326 -23.89 -16.87 6.56
N LYS A 327 -24.29 -18.03 7.06
CA LYS A 327 -24.10 -18.46 8.46
C LYS A 327 -22.64 -18.60 8.86
N ARG A 328 -21.73 -18.69 7.90
CA ARG A 328 -20.28 -18.79 8.11
C ARG A 328 -19.55 -17.48 7.89
N TRP A 329 -20.29 -16.41 7.54
CA TRP A 329 -19.68 -15.11 7.37
C TRP A 329 -19.34 -14.48 8.73
N ARG A 330 -18.29 -13.69 8.75
CA ARG A 330 -17.86 -12.96 9.94
C ARG A 330 -17.80 -11.47 9.65
N TYR A 331 -18.21 -10.68 10.62
CA TYR A 331 -18.25 -9.23 10.56
C TYR A 331 -17.49 -8.62 11.73
N ALA A 332 -17.07 -7.36 11.63
CA ALA A 332 -16.77 -6.57 12.80
C ALA A 332 -18.09 -6.21 13.50
N PRO A 333 -18.26 -6.46 14.80
CA PRO A 333 -19.46 -6.01 15.52
C PRO A 333 -19.56 -4.47 15.51
N LYS A 334 -20.78 -3.96 15.53
CA LYS A 334 -21.02 -2.53 15.70
C LYS A 334 -20.74 -2.13 17.14
N PHE A 335 -20.10 -0.97 17.35
CA PHE A 335 -19.86 -0.41 18.67
C PHE A 335 -20.65 0.89 18.84
N VAL A 336 -21.30 1.03 19.98
CA VAL A 336 -21.99 2.25 20.41
C VAL A 336 -21.55 2.52 21.86
N ASP A 337 -21.04 3.72 22.12
CA ASP A 337 -20.53 4.13 23.44
C ASP A 337 -19.51 3.14 24.04
N GLY A 338 -18.63 2.60 23.18
CA GLY A 338 -17.57 1.67 23.57
C GLY A 338 -18.03 0.24 23.90
N LYS A 339 -19.28 -0.11 23.61
CA LYS A 339 -19.84 -1.45 23.79
C LYS A 339 -20.27 -2.05 22.46
N PRO A 340 -20.02 -3.35 22.22
CA PRO A 340 -20.53 -4.02 21.03
C PRO A 340 -22.06 -4.14 21.12
N VAL A 341 -22.75 -3.89 20.01
CA VAL A 341 -24.21 -3.99 19.89
C VAL A 341 -24.59 -4.76 18.63
N PRO A 342 -25.71 -5.48 18.63
CA PRO A 342 -26.21 -6.11 17.43
C PRO A 342 -26.57 -5.08 16.35
N ALA A 343 -26.39 -5.46 15.06
CA ALA A 343 -26.73 -4.61 13.94
C ALA A 343 -27.39 -5.41 12.81
N GLU A 344 -28.42 -4.85 12.20
CA GLU A 344 -29.05 -5.44 11.02
C GLU A 344 -28.23 -5.12 9.77
N VAL A 345 -28.09 -6.15 8.90
CA VAL A 345 -27.38 -6.08 7.63
C VAL A 345 -28.22 -6.76 6.56
N SER A 346 -28.22 -6.19 5.36
CA SER A 346 -28.84 -6.81 4.18
C SER A 346 -27.80 -7.03 3.09
N VAL A 347 -27.87 -8.18 2.41
CA VAL A 347 -26.98 -8.53 1.30
C VAL A 347 -27.75 -9.20 0.17
N GLN A 348 -27.26 -9.06 -1.05
CA GLN A 348 -27.70 -9.83 -2.21
C GLN A 348 -26.56 -10.69 -2.74
N LEU A 349 -26.81 -11.99 -2.89
CA LEU A 349 -25.87 -12.95 -3.48
C LEU A 349 -26.35 -13.29 -4.89
N GLU A 350 -25.47 -13.09 -5.87
CA GLU A 350 -25.73 -13.36 -7.28
C GLU A 350 -25.07 -14.67 -7.71
N TYR A 351 -25.76 -15.42 -8.55
CA TYR A 351 -25.30 -16.65 -9.20
C TYR A 351 -25.28 -16.41 -10.71
N LYS A 352 -24.08 -16.27 -11.27
CA LYS A 352 -23.84 -16.09 -12.70
C LYS A 352 -23.04 -17.26 -13.25
N VAL A 353 -23.33 -17.64 -14.50
CA VAL A 353 -22.54 -18.65 -15.23
C VAL A 353 -21.47 -17.92 -16.03
N ASN A 354 -20.21 -18.18 -15.72
CA ASN A 354 -19.06 -17.68 -16.48
C ASN A 354 -18.85 -18.49 -17.76
#